data_e2a0ea1464817b65541290023eed2a35
#
_entry.id   e2a0ea1464817b65541290023eed2a35
#
_cell.length_a   1.000
_cell.length_b   1.000
_cell.length_c   1.000
_cell.angle_alpha   90.00
_cell.angle_beta   90.00
_cell.angle_gamma   90.00
#
_symmetry.space_group_name_H-M   'P 1'
#
loop_
_entity.id
_entity.type
_entity.pdbx_description
1 polymer ?
#
loop_
_entity_poly.entity_id
_entity_poly.type
_entity_poly.pdbx_seq_one_letter_code
_entity_poly.pdbx_strand_id
1 'polypeptide(L)'
;MDVESFQDGYLAAVLMPAGSTAPVGETIGLIVENQDEIASIQEQNKGKQIEVTSDAQLELPNKKSEIKEEKQKEVPKINEQEVEIKREKVLATSNEIQFNASTINNSSRLIASPRAKKLASTMGVDLAKVHGSGPHGRIQADDVLKANGQPVSIPWIGEGSSPATIGSSSVQAERKSETLGNSFGKPGETVQFNTLQKAVNKNMESSLNVPCFRVGYSINTDKLDNFYKKVKQNGVTMTALLVKAVAKTLKKHPQVNSSFSENGISYPENINIAVAVAMEDGGLITPVLKEPCNTDLFELSREWKDLVKRSRAKQLEPDEYSTGTFTLSNLGMFGVDRFDAILPPGTGAILAIASSKPTVVANNDGSISVKKIMQVNLTADHRVIYGADGASFLKDLSSLIENEPETLVA
;
A
#
# COMPACT_ATOMS: atom_id res chain seq x y z
N MET A 1 -4.19 32.36 5.97
CA MET A 1 -3.63 31.15 6.62
C MET A 1 -3.50 31.50 8.09
N ASP A 2 -4.22 30.82 8.96
CA ASP A 2 -4.15 31.06 10.39
C ASP A 2 -2.91 30.37 10.92
N VAL A 3 -2.13 31.07 11.74
CA VAL A 3 -0.90 30.53 12.35
C VAL A 3 -1.15 30.34 13.82
N GLU A 4 -1.21 29.08 14.26
CA GLU A 4 -1.39 28.72 15.66
C GLU A 4 -0.04 28.70 16.40
N SER A 5 -0.05 29.13 17.67
CA SER A 5 1.12 29.03 18.53
C SER A 5 1.32 27.58 18.99
N PHE A 6 2.56 27.09 18.98
CA PHE A 6 2.94 25.79 19.50
C PHE A 6 3.24 25.78 21.00
N GLN A 7 3.23 26.94 21.65
CA GLN A 7 3.48 27.09 23.09
C GLN A 7 2.43 28.01 23.72
N ASP A 8 2.06 27.69 24.95
CA ASP A 8 1.21 28.54 25.75
C ASP A 8 1.96 29.78 26.22
N GLY A 9 1.34 30.97 26.12
CA GLY A 9 2.01 32.19 26.50
C GLY A 9 1.20 33.45 26.13
N TYR A 10 1.76 34.61 26.42
CA TYR A 10 1.17 35.91 26.14
C TYR A 10 1.81 36.52 24.89
N LEU A 11 1.01 37.00 23.94
CA LEU A 11 1.50 37.69 22.75
C LEU A 11 2.06 39.07 23.14
N ALA A 12 3.38 39.24 23.12
CA ALA A 12 4.08 40.44 23.52
C ALA A 12 4.17 41.49 22.42
N ALA A 13 4.41 41.07 21.16
CA ALA A 13 4.48 41.97 20.03
C ALA A 13 4.07 41.26 18.74
N VAL A 14 3.41 42.00 17.81
CA VAL A 14 3.17 41.62 16.43
C VAL A 14 4.13 42.42 15.56
N LEU A 15 5.07 41.74 14.91
CA LEU A 15 6.11 42.40 14.09
C LEU A 15 5.68 42.58 12.64
N MET A 16 4.73 41.77 12.17
CA MET A 16 4.19 41.86 10.81
C MET A 16 2.68 42.06 10.85
N PRO A 17 2.14 43.14 10.27
CA PRO A 17 0.71 43.44 10.25
C PRO A 17 -0.06 42.46 9.35
N ALA A 18 -1.34 42.29 9.62
CA ALA A 18 -2.23 41.45 8.80
C ALA A 18 -2.24 41.94 7.33
N GLY A 19 -2.09 40.97 6.41
CA GLY A 19 -2.06 41.23 4.95
C GLY A 19 -0.65 41.49 4.39
N SER A 20 0.40 41.53 5.22
CA SER A 20 1.78 41.60 4.73
C SER A 20 2.33 40.21 4.39
N THR A 21 3.34 40.16 3.51
CA THR A 21 4.02 38.92 3.11
C THR A 21 5.38 38.88 3.75
N ALA A 22 5.66 37.82 4.56
CA ALA A 22 6.95 37.57 5.15
C ALA A 22 7.69 36.44 4.42
N PRO A 23 9.03 36.51 4.27
CA PRO A 23 9.83 35.38 3.85
C PRO A 23 9.72 34.22 4.83
N VAL A 24 9.89 32.98 4.33
CA VAL A 24 9.85 31.78 5.18
C VAL A 24 11.01 31.82 6.18
N GLY A 25 10.69 31.71 7.48
CA GLY A 25 11.66 31.75 8.58
C GLY A 25 11.79 33.14 9.24
N GLU A 26 11.03 34.15 8.82
CA GLU A 26 11.03 35.46 9.47
C GLU A 26 10.09 35.50 10.66
N THR A 27 10.47 36.21 11.71
CA THR A 27 9.69 36.31 12.96
C THR A 27 8.49 37.24 12.75
N ILE A 28 7.27 36.70 12.83
CA ILE A 28 6.02 37.44 12.62
C ILE A 28 5.42 38.01 13.91
N GLY A 29 5.75 37.44 15.07
CA GLY A 29 5.30 37.88 16.38
C GLY A 29 6.17 37.28 17.50
N LEU A 30 6.06 37.83 18.70
CA LEU A 30 6.79 37.40 19.90
C LEU A 30 5.79 36.97 20.99
N ILE A 31 6.04 35.81 21.59
CA ILE A 31 5.25 35.25 22.69
C ILE A 31 6.17 35.13 23.92
N VAL A 32 5.64 35.48 25.10
CA VAL A 32 6.35 35.41 26.39
C VAL A 32 5.60 34.50 27.36
N GLU A 33 6.31 33.90 28.29
CA GLU A 33 5.72 33.01 29.30
C GLU A 33 5.05 33.80 30.44
N ASN A 34 5.56 34.99 30.78
CA ASN A 34 5.09 35.82 31.87
C ASN A 34 4.57 37.17 31.38
N GLN A 35 3.45 37.62 31.95
CA GLN A 35 2.81 38.87 31.57
C GLN A 35 3.67 40.12 31.90
N ASP A 36 4.53 40.04 32.89
CA ASP A 36 5.43 41.14 33.29
C ASP A 36 6.54 41.43 32.29
N GLU A 37 6.86 40.48 31.40
CA GLU A 37 7.88 40.62 30.36
C GLU A 37 7.41 41.36 29.12
N ILE A 38 6.08 41.53 28.96
CA ILE A 38 5.47 42.18 27.78
C ILE A 38 6.00 43.61 27.63
N ALA A 39 6.04 44.39 28.73
CA ALA A 39 6.44 45.79 28.72
C ALA A 39 7.91 45.96 28.26
N SER A 40 8.81 45.10 28.73
CA SER A 40 10.22 45.14 28.40
C SER A 40 10.49 44.78 26.94
N ILE A 41 9.76 43.83 26.39
CA ILE A 41 9.88 43.40 24.99
C ILE A 41 9.28 44.43 24.02
N GLN A 42 8.17 45.05 24.42
CA GLN A 42 7.59 46.16 23.62
C GLN A 42 8.50 47.37 23.56
N GLU A 43 9.22 47.71 24.64
CA GLU A 43 10.21 48.78 24.62
C GLU A 43 11.43 48.47 23.75
N GLN A 44 11.90 47.25 23.78
CA GLN A 44 13.07 46.80 22.96
C GLN A 44 12.77 46.76 21.47
N ASN A 45 11.48 46.62 21.06
CA ASN A 45 11.10 46.49 19.67
C ASN A 45 10.39 47.77 19.10
N LYS A 46 10.27 48.85 19.86
CA LYS A 46 9.76 50.14 19.38
C LYS A 46 10.56 50.75 18.21
N GLY A 47 11.76 50.26 17.91
CA GLY A 47 12.61 50.71 16.82
C GLY A 47 12.57 49.87 15.54
N LYS A 48 11.82 48.76 15.51
CA LYS A 48 11.73 47.83 14.39
C LYS A 48 10.38 47.84 13.66
N GLN A 49 9.48 48.75 13.97
CA GLN A 49 8.30 48.98 13.13
C GLN A 49 8.78 49.62 11.85
N ILE A 50 8.75 48.86 10.75
CA ILE A 50 9.01 49.34 9.40
C ILE A 50 7.87 50.29 9.06
N GLU A 51 8.17 51.59 8.95
CA GLU A 51 7.29 52.58 8.35
C GLU A 51 6.96 52.11 6.93
N VAL A 52 5.67 51.89 6.66
CA VAL A 52 5.18 51.66 5.30
C VAL A 52 5.20 53.02 4.60
N THR A 53 6.30 53.37 3.99
CA THR A 53 6.33 54.45 3.01
C THR A 53 5.65 53.97 1.72
N SER A 54 4.48 54.46 1.47
CA SER A 54 3.87 54.51 0.13
C SER A 54 4.76 55.39 -0.75
N ASP A 55 5.51 54.79 -1.64
CA ASP A 55 5.92 55.30 -2.95
C ASP A 55 7.12 54.48 -3.47
N ALA A 56 6.85 53.58 -4.35
CA ALA A 56 7.78 53.16 -5.38
C ALA A 56 7.00 52.67 -6.60
N GLN A 57 6.68 53.60 -7.47
CA GLN A 57 6.47 53.32 -8.87
C GLN A 57 7.73 52.70 -9.44
N LEU A 58 7.65 51.44 -9.84
CA LEU A 58 8.67 50.80 -10.67
C LEU A 58 8.07 50.59 -12.06
N GLU A 59 8.66 51.33 -12.99
CA GLU A 59 8.44 51.28 -14.42
C GLU A 59 8.64 49.89 -14.97
N LEU A 60 7.65 49.39 -15.70
CA LEU A 60 7.73 48.20 -16.51
C LEU A 60 8.17 48.55 -17.93
N PRO A 61 9.16 47.90 -18.51
CA PRO A 61 9.47 48.13 -19.92
C PRO A 61 8.43 47.45 -20.82
N ASN A 62 7.80 48.26 -21.60
CA ASN A 62 6.82 47.95 -22.61
C ASN A 62 7.43 47.05 -23.72
N LYS A 63 6.93 45.81 -23.87
CA LYS A 63 7.05 45.09 -25.12
C LYS A 63 5.66 44.61 -25.56
N LYS A 64 5.12 45.37 -26.51
CA LYS A 64 3.94 45.01 -27.30
C LYS A 64 4.22 43.69 -28.03
N SER A 65 3.35 42.74 -27.87
CA SER A 65 3.06 41.71 -28.88
C SER A 65 1.55 41.50 -28.88
N GLU A 66 0.99 41.69 -30.03
CA GLU A 66 -0.43 41.59 -30.37
C GLU A 66 -0.93 40.16 -30.13
N ILE A 67 -2.02 40.04 -29.38
CA ILE A 67 -2.82 38.82 -29.33
C ILE A 67 -4.20 39.15 -29.84
N LYS A 68 -4.56 38.52 -30.95
CA LYS A 68 -5.86 38.59 -31.61
C LYS A 68 -6.97 38.10 -30.69
N GLU A 69 -8.04 38.87 -30.60
CA GLU A 69 -9.32 38.46 -30.01
C GLU A 69 -9.90 37.27 -30.76
N GLU A 70 -10.15 36.19 -30.09
CA GLU A 70 -11.03 35.11 -30.52
C GLU A 70 -12.26 35.05 -29.60
N LYS A 71 -13.41 35.14 -30.23
CA LYS A 71 -14.74 35.31 -29.66
C LYS A 71 -15.12 34.23 -28.67
N GLN A 72 -15.55 34.64 -27.48
CA GLN A 72 -16.29 33.82 -26.51
C GLN A 72 -17.60 33.32 -27.16
N LYS A 73 -17.76 31.98 -27.21
CA LYS A 73 -19.04 31.33 -27.46
C LYS A 73 -19.76 31.16 -26.13
N GLU A 74 -20.96 31.71 -26.05
CA GLU A 74 -21.91 31.59 -24.95
C GLU A 74 -22.21 30.12 -24.62
N VAL A 75 -22.18 29.81 -23.33
CA VAL A 75 -22.66 28.55 -22.75
C VAL A 75 -24.15 28.73 -22.43
N PRO A 76 -25.06 27.87 -22.91
CA PRO A 76 -26.49 28.02 -22.62
C PRO A 76 -26.77 27.68 -21.15
N LYS A 77 -27.49 28.58 -20.47
CA LYS A 77 -28.05 28.39 -19.13
C LYS A 77 -29.11 27.28 -19.18
N ILE A 78 -28.85 26.21 -18.47
CA ILE A 78 -29.84 25.12 -18.24
C ILE A 78 -30.78 25.59 -17.11
N ASN A 79 -32.07 25.57 -17.40
CA ASN A 79 -33.17 26.02 -16.56
C ASN A 79 -33.43 25.06 -15.40
N GLU A 80 -33.34 25.52 -14.16
CA GLU A 80 -33.48 24.72 -12.92
C GLU A 80 -34.87 24.08 -12.74
N GLN A 81 -35.86 24.40 -13.55
CA GLN A 81 -37.21 23.86 -13.41
C GLN A 81 -37.45 22.46 -14.01
N GLU A 82 -36.54 21.95 -14.87
CA GLU A 82 -36.73 20.60 -15.45
C GLU A 82 -36.13 19.47 -14.60
N VAL A 83 -35.36 19.80 -13.56
CA VAL A 83 -34.72 18.78 -12.68
C VAL A 83 -35.66 18.31 -11.58
N GLU A 84 -36.66 19.11 -11.19
CA GLU A 84 -37.59 18.77 -10.10
C GLU A 84 -38.72 17.79 -10.56
N ILE A 85 -39.14 17.88 -11.83
CA ILE A 85 -40.20 17.01 -12.38
C ILE A 85 -39.73 15.56 -12.61
N LYS A 86 -38.41 15.33 -12.75
CA LYS A 86 -37.88 13.95 -12.88
C LYS A 86 -37.64 13.22 -11.56
N ARG A 87 -37.60 13.94 -10.43
CA ARG A 87 -37.46 13.33 -9.11
C ARG A 87 -38.75 12.82 -8.52
N GLU A 88 -39.89 13.41 -8.85
CA GLU A 88 -41.20 12.94 -8.36
C GLU A 88 -41.70 11.67 -9.05
N LYS A 89 -41.24 11.34 -10.26
CA LYS A 89 -41.68 10.16 -11.00
C LYS A 89 -40.97 8.85 -10.65
N VAL A 90 -39.92 8.89 -9.81
CA VAL A 90 -39.17 7.71 -9.39
C VAL A 90 -39.57 7.21 -7.99
N LEU A 91 -40.33 8.01 -7.22
CA LEU A 91 -40.78 7.68 -5.86
C LEU A 91 -42.21 7.09 -5.76
N ALA A 92 -42.91 6.87 -6.89
CA ALA A 92 -44.30 6.41 -6.90
C ALA A 92 -44.51 4.95 -7.33
N THR A 93 -43.44 4.14 -7.39
CA THR A 93 -43.57 2.71 -7.79
C THR A 93 -42.82 1.76 -6.83
N SER A 94 -43.00 1.97 -5.53
CA SER A 94 -42.67 0.96 -4.52
C SER A 94 -43.86 0.69 -3.63
N ASN A 95 -44.87 0.06 -4.22
CA ASN A 95 -45.94 -0.57 -3.46
C ASN A 95 -45.84 -2.09 -3.57
N GLU A 96 -45.61 -2.67 -2.43
CA GLU A 96 -46.06 -3.97 -1.93
C GLU A 96 -46.37 -5.07 -2.95
N ILE A 97 -45.42 -5.99 -3.10
CA ILE A 97 -45.74 -7.34 -3.50
C ILE A 97 -45.69 -8.24 -2.27
N GLN A 98 -46.83 -8.43 -1.63
CA GLN A 98 -47.06 -9.51 -0.69
C GLN A 98 -46.98 -10.83 -1.44
N PHE A 99 -45.96 -11.65 -1.11
CA PHE A 99 -45.91 -13.03 -1.59
C PHE A 99 -46.86 -13.89 -0.75
N ASN A 100 -48.04 -14.15 -1.28
CA ASN A 100 -48.87 -15.25 -0.83
C ASN A 100 -48.19 -16.58 -1.23
N ALA A 101 -47.86 -17.37 -0.22
CA ALA A 101 -47.48 -18.77 -0.40
C ALA A 101 -48.66 -19.57 -0.89
N SER A 102 -48.76 -19.80 -2.19
CA SER A 102 -49.61 -20.82 -2.77
C SER A 102 -48.76 -21.94 -3.38
N THR A 103 -48.89 -23.07 -2.75
CA THR A 103 -48.42 -24.38 -3.17
C THR A 103 -48.88 -24.67 -4.61
N ILE A 104 -47.93 -24.66 -5.54
CA ILE A 104 -48.19 -25.23 -6.88
C ILE A 104 -47.40 -26.52 -6.98
N ASN A 105 -48.08 -27.62 -6.77
CA ASN A 105 -47.70 -28.94 -7.24
C ASN A 105 -47.65 -28.92 -8.76
N ASN A 106 -46.47 -28.96 -9.37
CA ASN A 106 -46.31 -29.29 -10.77
C ASN A 106 -45.33 -30.45 -10.92
N SER A 107 -45.91 -31.59 -11.17
CA SER A 107 -45.30 -32.82 -11.66
C SER A 107 -44.46 -32.54 -12.91
N SER A 108 -43.27 -33.14 -12.95
CA SER A 108 -42.53 -33.66 -14.10
C SER A 108 -41.26 -32.96 -14.59
N ARG A 109 -40.60 -32.08 -13.82
CA ARG A 109 -39.20 -31.76 -14.18
C ARG A 109 -38.34 -31.51 -12.94
N LEU A 110 -37.53 -32.50 -12.58
CA LEU A 110 -36.55 -32.39 -11.50
C LEU A 110 -35.46 -31.33 -11.85
N ILE A 111 -35.51 -30.18 -11.19
CA ILE A 111 -34.54 -29.09 -11.38
C ILE A 111 -33.41 -29.29 -10.38
N ALA A 112 -32.28 -29.82 -10.83
CA ALA A 112 -31.10 -30.01 -10.02
C ALA A 112 -29.88 -29.34 -10.66
N SER A 113 -28.97 -28.81 -9.82
CA SER A 113 -27.72 -28.20 -10.32
C SER A 113 -26.81 -29.28 -10.95
N PRO A 114 -25.95 -28.92 -11.92
CA PRO A 114 -25.00 -29.88 -12.54
C PRO A 114 -24.13 -30.61 -11.50
N ARG A 115 -23.72 -29.90 -10.45
CA ARG A 115 -22.94 -30.47 -9.34
C ARG A 115 -23.77 -31.45 -8.51
N ALA A 116 -25.04 -31.13 -8.22
CA ALA A 116 -25.92 -32.04 -7.49
C ALA A 116 -26.19 -33.33 -8.28
N LYS A 117 -26.38 -33.24 -9.60
CA LYS A 117 -26.58 -34.42 -10.48
C LYS A 117 -25.34 -35.34 -10.46
N LYS A 118 -24.17 -34.78 -10.60
CA LYS A 118 -22.88 -35.53 -10.57
C LYS A 118 -22.69 -36.20 -9.21
N LEU A 119 -22.96 -35.50 -8.12
CA LEU A 119 -22.79 -35.99 -6.74
C LEU A 119 -23.80 -37.12 -6.44
N ALA A 120 -25.07 -36.92 -6.83
CA ALA A 120 -26.11 -37.95 -6.67
C ALA A 120 -25.81 -39.24 -7.45
N SER A 121 -25.28 -39.12 -8.68
CA SER A 121 -24.81 -40.27 -9.46
C SER A 121 -23.64 -40.99 -8.82
N THR A 122 -22.71 -40.26 -8.20
CA THR A 122 -21.53 -40.85 -7.53
C THR A 122 -21.90 -41.54 -6.20
N MET A 123 -22.91 -41.01 -5.49
CA MET A 123 -23.34 -41.52 -4.17
C MET A 123 -24.56 -42.42 -4.20
N GLY A 124 -25.14 -42.68 -5.39
CA GLY A 124 -26.33 -43.50 -5.54
C GLY A 124 -27.60 -42.90 -4.95
N VAL A 125 -27.68 -41.59 -4.80
CA VAL A 125 -28.84 -40.90 -4.20
C VAL A 125 -29.88 -40.58 -5.26
N ASP A 126 -31.12 -41.01 -5.01
CA ASP A 126 -32.25 -40.74 -5.90
C ASP A 126 -32.73 -39.28 -5.73
N LEU A 127 -32.46 -38.44 -6.74
CA LEU A 127 -32.83 -37.02 -6.74
C LEU A 127 -34.36 -36.78 -6.64
N ALA A 128 -35.19 -37.76 -6.95
CA ALA A 128 -36.65 -37.63 -6.83
C ALA A 128 -37.10 -37.55 -5.37
N LYS A 129 -36.30 -38.06 -4.45
CA LYS A 129 -36.56 -38.10 -3.00
C LYS A 129 -35.88 -36.96 -2.24
N VAL A 130 -35.11 -36.11 -2.93
CA VAL A 130 -34.35 -35.02 -2.31
C VAL A 130 -35.09 -33.71 -2.46
N HIS A 131 -35.36 -33.02 -1.35
CA HIS A 131 -35.95 -31.68 -1.37
C HIS A 131 -34.88 -30.65 -1.69
N GLY A 132 -35.09 -29.83 -2.74
CA GLY A 132 -34.15 -28.79 -3.15
C GLY A 132 -34.27 -27.51 -2.29
N SER A 133 -33.19 -27.05 -1.71
CA SER A 133 -33.10 -25.82 -0.91
C SER A 133 -32.78 -24.55 -1.74
N GLY A 134 -32.49 -24.70 -3.02
CA GLY A 134 -32.13 -23.58 -3.90
C GLY A 134 -33.36 -22.81 -4.45
N PRO A 135 -33.11 -21.65 -5.12
CA PRO A 135 -34.19 -20.85 -5.73
C PRO A 135 -35.08 -21.68 -6.64
N HIS A 136 -36.38 -21.48 -6.51
CA HIS A 136 -37.43 -22.24 -7.25
C HIS A 136 -37.41 -23.77 -7.01
N GLY A 137 -37.01 -24.23 -5.81
CA GLY A 137 -36.94 -25.64 -5.46
C GLY A 137 -35.81 -26.42 -6.15
N ARG A 138 -34.77 -25.77 -6.62
CA ARG A 138 -33.62 -26.41 -7.26
C ARG A 138 -32.81 -27.21 -6.27
N ILE A 139 -32.56 -28.48 -6.55
CA ILE A 139 -31.68 -29.34 -5.74
C ILE A 139 -30.23 -28.91 -5.89
N GLN A 140 -29.60 -28.58 -4.79
CA GLN A 140 -28.19 -28.21 -4.69
C GLN A 140 -27.32 -29.40 -4.26
N ALA A 141 -25.98 -29.27 -4.36
CA ALA A 141 -25.05 -30.32 -3.94
C ALA A 141 -25.20 -30.65 -2.45
N ASP A 142 -25.48 -29.64 -1.63
CA ASP A 142 -25.61 -29.76 -0.17
C ASP A 142 -26.89 -30.55 0.22
N ASP A 143 -27.92 -30.49 -0.57
CA ASP A 143 -29.16 -31.27 -0.36
C ASP A 143 -28.92 -32.78 -0.59
N VAL A 144 -28.05 -33.09 -1.56
CA VAL A 144 -27.63 -34.48 -1.84
C VAL A 144 -26.75 -35.02 -0.72
N LEU A 145 -25.85 -34.20 -0.19
CA LEU A 145 -24.99 -34.56 0.97
C LEU A 145 -25.84 -34.82 2.22
N LYS A 146 -26.81 -33.95 2.50
CA LYS A 146 -27.77 -34.14 3.62
C LYS A 146 -28.56 -35.44 3.46
N ALA A 147 -29.06 -35.73 2.27
CA ALA A 147 -29.83 -36.95 1.99
C ALA A 147 -28.96 -38.22 2.17
N ASN A 148 -27.66 -38.13 2.03
CA ASN A 148 -26.69 -39.22 2.24
C ASN A 148 -26.08 -39.23 3.64
N GLY A 149 -26.56 -38.41 4.58
CA GLY A 149 -26.09 -38.37 5.96
C GLY A 149 -24.68 -37.81 6.17
N GLN A 150 -24.15 -37.09 5.17
CA GLN A 150 -22.83 -36.44 5.27
C GLN A 150 -22.94 -35.00 5.75
N PRO A 151 -21.97 -34.49 6.53
CA PRO A 151 -21.97 -33.13 7.03
C PRO A 151 -21.83 -32.14 5.87
N VAL A 152 -22.71 -31.14 5.86
CA VAL A 152 -22.71 -30.04 4.87
C VAL A 152 -21.74 -28.98 5.33
N SER A 153 -20.78 -28.59 4.49
CA SER A 153 -19.96 -27.42 4.74
C SER A 153 -20.74 -26.15 4.49
N ILE A 154 -21.17 -25.47 5.54
CA ILE A 154 -21.84 -24.18 5.47
C ILE A 154 -20.79 -23.10 5.22
N PRO A 155 -20.92 -22.23 4.19
CA PRO A 155 -20.14 -21.01 4.13
C PRO A 155 -20.60 -20.11 5.28
N TRP A 156 -19.68 -19.71 6.12
CA TRP A 156 -19.90 -18.91 7.32
C TRP A 156 -20.46 -17.52 6.97
N ILE A 157 -21.63 -17.20 7.50
CA ILE A 157 -22.12 -15.83 7.70
C ILE A 157 -22.61 -15.74 9.14
N GLY A 158 -21.85 -15.02 9.97
CA GLY A 158 -22.20 -14.24 11.13
C GLY A 158 -22.98 -14.83 12.31
N GLU A 159 -22.38 -14.65 13.48
CA GLU A 159 -22.92 -14.49 14.82
C GLU A 159 -23.46 -15.67 15.62
N GLY A 160 -22.69 -15.97 16.65
CA GLY A 160 -23.15 -16.22 18.03
C GLY A 160 -23.72 -17.60 18.36
N SER A 161 -22.90 -18.47 18.93
CA SER A 161 -23.16 -19.14 20.22
C SER A 161 -22.17 -20.27 20.51
N SER A 162 -21.89 -20.44 21.77
CA SER A 162 -20.85 -21.22 22.45
C SER A 162 -20.84 -22.72 22.18
N PRO A 163 -19.73 -23.42 22.51
CA PRO A 163 -19.41 -24.75 22.00
C PRO A 163 -20.00 -25.87 22.87
N ALA A 164 -20.54 -26.89 22.22
CA ALA A 164 -20.78 -28.18 22.84
C ALA A 164 -19.64 -29.15 22.51
N THR A 165 -19.03 -29.68 23.56
CA THR A 165 -17.99 -30.70 23.60
C THR A 165 -18.47 -32.01 22.98
N ILE A 166 -17.79 -32.57 21.98
CA ILE A 166 -17.89 -33.99 21.63
C ILE A 166 -16.50 -34.52 21.32
N GLY A 167 -16.27 -35.70 21.95
CA GLY A 167 -15.01 -36.36 22.19
C GLY A 167 -14.21 -36.81 20.98
N SER A 168 -12.96 -37.00 21.28
CA SER A 168 -11.84 -37.43 20.49
C SER A 168 -12.00 -38.82 19.88
N SER A 169 -11.63 -38.97 18.61
CA SER A 169 -10.90 -40.13 18.14
C SER A 169 -9.89 -39.71 17.06
N SER A 170 -8.67 -40.09 17.35
CA SER A 170 -7.43 -39.77 16.70
C SER A 170 -7.29 -40.41 15.31
N VAL A 171 -6.98 -39.60 14.28
CA VAL A 171 -6.07 -39.97 13.20
C VAL A 171 -5.14 -38.79 12.98
N GLN A 172 -3.94 -38.87 13.50
CA GLN A 172 -2.85 -37.93 13.28
C GLN A 172 -2.37 -38.09 11.85
N ALA A 173 -2.74 -37.13 11.00
CA ALA A 173 -1.95 -36.74 9.84
C ALA A 173 -1.13 -35.53 10.29
N GLU A 174 0.14 -35.73 10.57
CA GLU A 174 1.10 -34.66 10.83
C GLU A 174 1.19 -33.71 9.65
N ARG A 175 0.37 -32.67 9.66
CA ARG A 175 0.70 -31.45 8.95
C ARG A 175 1.70 -30.72 9.85
N LYS A 176 2.98 -30.79 9.51
CA LYS A 176 3.95 -29.80 9.95
C LYS A 176 3.42 -28.41 9.57
N SER A 177 2.69 -27.77 10.48
CA SER A 177 2.53 -26.34 10.45
C SER A 177 3.91 -25.76 10.78
N GLU A 178 4.61 -25.27 9.77
CA GLU A 178 5.72 -24.36 10.01
C GLU A 178 5.11 -23.12 10.69
N THR A 179 5.16 -23.11 12.00
CA THR A 179 4.81 -21.96 12.83
C THR A 179 5.87 -20.90 12.59
N LEU A 180 5.60 -19.98 11.67
CA LEU A 180 6.26 -18.69 11.67
C LEU A 180 5.88 -17.98 12.97
N GLY A 181 6.85 -17.84 13.86
CA GLY A 181 6.72 -17.10 15.09
C GLY A 181 6.44 -18.00 16.30
N ASN A 182 7.46 -18.64 16.82
CA ASN A 182 7.47 -19.03 18.22
C ASN A 182 7.31 -17.72 19.03
N SER A 183 6.24 -17.62 19.82
CA SER A 183 6.12 -16.53 20.77
C SER A 183 7.30 -16.67 21.74
N PHE A 184 8.09 -15.59 21.84
CA PHE A 184 9.34 -15.59 22.60
C PHE A 184 9.15 -15.53 24.11
N GLY A 185 7.93 -15.53 24.62
CA GLY A 185 7.60 -15.48 26.03
C GLY A 185 6.19 -15.99 26.33
N LYS A 186 5.91 -16.22 27.60
CA LYS A 186 4.58 -16.55 28.10
C LYS A 186 3.83 -15.29 28.51
N PRO A 187 2.49 -15.27 28.50
CA PRO A 187 1.73 -14.13 29.01
C PRO A 187 2.18 -13.75 30.43
N GLY A 188 2.54 -12.46 30.62
CA GLY A 188 3.05 -11.94 31.91
C GLY A 188 4.58 -12.04 32.09
N GLU A 189 5.30 -12.64 31.15
CA GLU A 189 6.77 -12.73 31.18
C GLU A 189 7.40 -11.57 30.39
N THR A 190 8.45 -10.96 30.91
CA THR A 190 9.28 -9.98 30.21
C THR A 190 10.56 -10.69 29.75
N VAL A 191 10.72 -10.84 28.44
CA VAL A 191 11.91 -11.46 27.83
C VAL A 191 12.87 -10.36 27.37
N GLN A 192 14.16 -10.51 27.69
CA GLN A 192 15.18 -9.54 27.28
C GLN A 192 15.44 -9.63 25.78
N PHE A 193 15.66 -8.47 25.15
CA PHE A 193 16.04 -8.40 23.75
C PHE A 193 17.39 -9.07 23.48
N ASN A 194 17.43 -9.88 22.44
CA ASN A 194 18.69 -10.40 21.90
C ASN A 194 19.50 -9.31 21.18
N THR A 195 20.71 -9.62 20.75
CA THR A 195 21.62 -8.64 20.10
C THR A 195 21.05 -8.07 18.81
N LEU A 196 20.40 -8.91 17.98
CA LEU A 196 19.77 -8.46 16.73
C LEU A 196 18.56 -7.55 17.02
N GLN A 197 17.74 -7.89 17.99
CA GLN A 197 16.60 -7.07 18.39
C GLN A 197 17.03 -5.72 18.95
N LYS A 198 18.12 -5.68 19.74
CA LYS A 198 18.70 -4.41 20.22
C LYS A 198 19.19 -3.54 19.07
N ALA A 199 19.83 -4.13 18.06
CA ALA A 199 20.25 -3.40 16.85
C ALA A 199 19.05 -2.86 16.07
N VAL A 200 18.00 -3.67 15.89
CA VAL A 200 16.75 -3.23 15.24
C VAL A 200 16.12 -2.06 16.02
N ASN A 201 16.01 -2.14 17.35
CA ASN A 201 15.43 -1.08 18.17
C ASN A 201 16.22 0.23 17.99
N LYS A 202 17.55 0.19 18.07
CA LYS A 202 18.40 1.36 17.83
C LYS A 202 18.18 1.98 16.44
N ASN A 203 18.06 1.14 15.41
CA ASN A 203 17.78 1.62 14.05
C ASN A 203 16.38 2.23 13.94
N MET A 204 15.37 1.66 14.61
CA MET A 204 14.00 2.21 14.61
C MET A 204 13.94 3.57 15.32
N GLU A 205 14.61 3.71 16.46
CA GLU A 205 14.73 5.01 17.16
C GLU A 205 15.43 6.05 16.27
N SER A 206 16.52 5.67 15.59
CA SER A 206 17.21 6.56 14.65
C SER A 206 16.32 6.97 13.46
N SER A 207 15.47 6.07 12.99
CA SER A 207 14.53 6.34 11.88
C SER A 207 13.48 7.40 12.22
N LEU A 208 13.11 7.57 13.49
CA LEU A 208 12.13 8.59 13.93
C LEU A 208 12.62 10.02 13.65
N ASN A 209 13.93 10.24 13.57
CA ASN A 209 14.51 11.55 13.30
C ASN A 209 14.51 11.93 11.81
N VAL A 210 14.08 11.05 10.93
CA VAL A 210 14.04 11.27 9.48
C VAL A 210 12.66 11.74 9.08
N PRO A 211 12.48 12.94 8.51
CA PRO A 211 11.19 13.41 8.01
C PRO A 211 10.82 12.63 6.73
N CYS A 212 10.05 11.56 6.89
CA CYS A 212 9.65 10.69 5.80
C CYS A 212 8.30 11.13 5.19
N PHE A 213 8.22 11.09 3.86
CA PHE A 213 6.94 11.05 3.16
C PHE A 213 6.67 9.66 2.59
N ARG A 214 5.39 9.39 2.28
CA ARG A 214 4.96 8.10 1.74
C ARG A 214 4.11 8.32 0.51
N VAL A 215 4.37 7.53 -0.53
CA VAL A 215 3.57 7.54 -1.76
C VAL A 215 3.27 6.13 -2.21
N GLY A 216 1.99 5.84 -2.45
CA GLY A 216 1.51 4.53 -2.89
C GLY A 216 1.17 4.51 -4.37
N TYR A 217 1.32 3.34 -4.99
CA TYR A 217 0.97 3.11 -6.38
C TYR A 217 0.37 1.71 -6.58
N SER A 218 -0.59 1.60 -7.52
CA SER A 218 -1.23 0.32 -7.88
C SER A 218 -0.67 -0.16 -9.20
N ILE A 219 -0.14 -1.38 -9.23
CA ILE A 219 0.53 -1.97 -10.41
C ILE A 219 -0.25 -3.20 -10.86
N ASN A 220 -0.60 -3.28 -12.14
CA ASN A 220 -1.15 -4.50 -12.73
C ASN A 220 -0.03 -5.51 -12.98
N THR A 221 -0.13 -6.69 -12.37
CA THR A 221 0.91 -7.72 -12.44
C THR A 221 0.60 -8.86 -13.40
N ASP A 222 -0.47 -8.81 -14.18
CA ASP A 222 -0.88 -9.92 -15.07
C ASP A 222 0.23 -10.33 -16.03
N LYS A 223 0.91 -9.36 -16.66
CA LYS A 223 2.03 -9.66 -17.57
C LYS A 223 3.26 -10.16 -16.81
N LEU A 224 3.60 -9.56 -15.68
CA LEU A 224 4.70 -10.00 -14.83
C LEU A 224 4.50 -11.44 -14.36
N ASP A 225 3.30 -11.79 -13.89
CA ASP A 225 2.97 -13.15 -13.44
C ASP A 225 3.07 -14.17 -14.59
N ASN A 226 2.61 -13.80 -15.79
CA ASN A 226 2.71 -14.65 -16.96
C ASN A 226 4.16 -14.84 -17.39
N PHE A 227 4.95 -13.78 -17.34
CA PHE A 227 6.38 -13.85 -17.60
C PHE A 227 7.10 -14.71 -16.53
N TYR A 228 6.80 -14.49 -15.25
CA TYR A 228 7.36 -15.28 -14.15
C TYR A 228 7.10 -16.78 -14.31
N LYS A 229 5.89 -17.18 -14.73
CA LYS A 229 5.58 -18.61 -15.00
C LYS A 229 6.51 -19.23 -16.01
N LYS A 230 6.95 -18.48 -17.04
CA LYS A 230 7.90 -18.95 -18.06
C LYS A 230 9.31 -19.12 -17.51
N VAL A 231 9.80 -18.14 -16.73
CA VAL A 231 11.19 -18.13 -16.23
C VAL A 231 11.39 -18.90 -14.92
N LYS A 232 10.32 -19.14 -14.15
CA LYS A 232 10.35 -19.88 -12.88
C LYS A 232 10.97 -21.28 -13.04
N GLN A 233 10.67 -21.96 -14.14
CA GLN A 233 11.19 -23.31 -14.41
C GLN A 233 12.73 -23.33 -14.51
N ASN A 234 13.34 -22.21 -14.89
CA ASN A 234 14.78 -22.01 -14.96
C ASN A 234 15.39 -21.52 -13.64
N GLY A 235 14.62 -21.58 -12.55
CA GLY A 235 15.11 -21.28 -11.20
C GLY A 235 14.99 -19.82 -10.76
N VAL A 236 14.39 -18.94 -11.57
CA VAL A 236 14.16 -17.53 -11.23
C VAL A 236 13.20 -17.41 -10.05
N THR A 237 13.50 -16.49 -9.13
CA THR A 237 12.63 -16.14 -7.99
C THR A 237 11.86 -14.85 -8.28
N MET A 238 10.65 -14.71 -7.73
CA MET A 238 9.88 -13.47 -7.87
C MET A 238 10.61 -12.28 -7.23
N THR A 239 11.30 -12.51 -6.10
CA THR A 239 12.07 -11.45 -5.44
C THR A 239 13.20 -10.93 -6.33
N ALA A 240 13.98 -11.82 -6.96
CA ALA A 240 15.05 -11.40 -7.89
C ALA A 240 14.48 -10.62 -9.09
N LEU A 241 13.32 -11.03 -9.58
CA LEU A 241 12.64 -10.34 -10.69
C LEU A 241 12.21 -8.92 -10.27
N LEU A 242 11.63 -8.76 -9.09
CA LEU A 242 11.25 -7.46 -8.54
C LEU A 242 12.47 -6.58 -8.25
N VAL A 243 13.53 -7.16 -7.67
CA VAL A 243 14.81 -6.44 -7.45
C VAL A 243 15.40 -5.94 -8.75
N LYS A 244 15.42 -6.78 -9.81
CA LYS A 244 15.89 -6.37 -11.13
C LYS A 244 15.07 -5.23 -11.71
N ALA A 245 13.72 -5.29 -11.58
CA ALA A 245 12.82 -4.22 -12.02
C ALA A 245 13.08 -2.89 -11.29
N VAL A 246 13.20 -2.94 -9.96
CA VAL A 246 13.50 -1.78 -9.12
C VAL A 246 14.87 -1.20 -9.50
N ALA A 247 15.90 -2.03 -9.64
CA ALA A 247 17.24 -1.58 -9.99
C ALA A 247 17.31 -0.91 -11.37
N LYS A 248 16.67 -1.50 -12.39
CA LYS A 248 16.57 -0.89 -13.73
C LYS A 248 15.85 0.46 -13.69
N THR A 249 14.84 0.58 -12.85
CA THR A 249 14.12 1.86 -12.67
C THR A 249 14.96 2.87 -11.91
N LEU A 250 15.65 2.49 -10.83
CA LEU A 250 16.54 3.38 -10.07
C LEU A 250 17.66 3.95 -10.92
N LYS A 251 18.16 3.21 -11.91
CA LYS A 251 19.18 3.70 -12.88
C LYS A 251 18.69 4.95 -13.63
N LYS A 252 17.37 5.09 -13.85
CA LYS A 252 16.74 6.26 -14.46
C LYS A 252 16.41 7.36 -13.44
N HIS A 253 16.35 7.01 -12.17
CA HIS A 253 15.95 7.87 -11.06
C HIS A 253 17.03 7.94 -9.97
N PRO A 254 18.22 8.47 -10.23
CA PRO A 254 19.33 8.48 -9.27
C PRO A 254 18.98 9.25 -7.99
N GLN A 255 18.08 10.23 -8.06
CA GLN A 255 17.58 10.97 -6.90
C GLN A 255 16.92 10.04 -5.88
N VAL A 256 16.19 9.01 -6.32
CA VAL A 256 15.51 8.05 -5.44
C VAL A 256 16.49 7.06 -4.80
N ASN A 257 17.70 6.90 -5.38
CA ASN A 257 18.80 6.10 -4.79
C ASN A 257 19.75 6.95 -3.94
N SER A 258 19.51 8.27 -3.79
CA SER A 258 20.35 9.15 -2.97
C SER A 258 20.06 9.02 -1.47
N SER A 259 20.97 9.50 -0.64
CA SER A 259 20.79 9.55 0.81
C SER A 259 21.23 10.90 1.38
N PHE A 260 20.74 11.22 2.57
CA PHE A 260 21.09 12.43 3.28
C PHE A 260 22.49 12.30 3.90
N SER A 261 23.29 13.34 3.74
CA SER A 261 24.56 13.56 4.44
C SER A 261 24.53 14.96 5.06
N GLU A 262 25.25 15.18 6.15
CA GLU A 262 25.38 16.52 6.77
C GLU A 262 25.91 17.58 5.79
N ASN A 263 26.71 17.17 4.80
CA ASN A 263 27.31 18.05 3.80
C ASN A 263 26.46 18.18 2.52
N GLY A 264 25.29 17.51 2.44
CA GLY A 264 24.41 17.56 1.27
C GLY A 264 23.81 16.22 0.87
N ILE A 265 23.48 16.07 -0.41
CA ILE A 265 22.90 14.85 -0.97
C ILE A 265 24.03 13.94 -1.44
N SER A 266 24.06 12.71 -0.93
CA SER A 266 25.00 11.68 -1.36
C SER A 266 24.38 10.81 -2.45
N TYR A 267 25.03 10.71 -3.60
CA TYR A 267 24.65 9.82 -4.70
C TYR A 267 25.61 8.63 -4.73
N PRO A 268 25.15 7.42 -4.37
CA PRO A 268 25.98 6.23 -4.45
C PRO A 268 26.40 5.95 -5.92
N GLU A 269 27.63 5.49 -6.10
CA GLU A 269 28.13 5.08 -7.43
C GLU A 269 27.38 3.86 -7.96
N ASN A 270 27.12 2.90 -7.09
CA ASN A 270 26.45 1.64 -7.42
C ASN A 270 25.01 1.61 -6.86
N ILE A 271 24.15 0.84 -7.52
CA ILE A 271 22.81 0.54 -7.03
C ILE A 271 22.87 -0.83 -6.34
N ASN A 272 22.78 -0.84 -5.00
CA ASN A 272 22.77 -2.06 -4.19
C ASN A 272 21.44 -2.16 -3.46
N ILE A 273 20.69 -3.23 -3.71
CA ILE A 273 19.37 -3.40 -3.13
C ILE A 273 19.40 -4.34 -1.94
N ALA A 274 19.14 -3.79 -0.75
CA ALA A 274 18.93 -4.54 0.47
C ALA A 274 17.50 -5.10 0.48
N VAL A 275 17.33 -6.40 0.75
CA VAL A 275 16.01 -7.02 0.80
C VAL A 275 15.72 -7.53 2.21
N ALA A 276 14.62 -7.07 2.81
CA ALA A 276 14.24 -7.44 4.16
C ALA A 276 13.88 -8.92 4.30
N VAL A 277 14.55 -9.65 5.19
CA VAL A 277 14.32 -11.07 5.51
C VAL A 277 14.03 -11.22 7.00
N ALA A 278 12.85 -11.76 7.32
CA ALA A 278 12.48 -12.08 8.70
C ALA A 278 13.25 -13.31 9.21
N MET A 279 13.73 -13.22 10.45
CA MET A 279 14.47 -14.28 11.13
C MET A 279 13.54 -15.10 12.03
N GLU A 280 13.82 -16.41 12.16
CA GLU A 280 13.00 -17.35 12.95
C GLU A 280 13.02 -17.05 14.46
N ASP A 281 14.14 -16.51 14.96
CA ASP A 281 14.34 -16.13 16.36
C ASP A 281 13.92 -14.68 16.67
N GLY A 282 13.17 -14.06 15.77
CA GLY A 282 12.77 -12.66 15.85
C GLY A 282 13.87 -11.70 15.43
N GLY A 283 13.45 -10.66 14.76
CA GLY A 283 14.33 -9.66 14.18
C GLY A 283 14.30 -9.70 12.66
N LEU A 284 15.08 -8.84 12.07
CA LEU A 284 15.15 -8.60 10.64
C LEU A 284 16.63 -8.49 10.24
N ILE A 285 16.97 -9.07 9.11
CA ILE A 285 18.23 -8.84 8.44
C ILE A 285 17.97 -8.43 6.99
N THR A 286 18.85 -7.64 6.42
CA THR A 286 18.68 -7.06 5.09
C THR A 286 19.86 -7.43 4.18
N PRO A 287 19.95 -8.71 3.70
CA PRO A 287 20.97 -9.07 2.73
C PRO A 287 20.90 -8.21 1.48
N VAL A 288 22.06 -7.89 0.93
CA VAL A 288 22.24 -6.95 -0.17
C VAL A 288 22.58 -7.69 -1.46
N LEU A 289 21.79 -7.46 -2.50
CA LEU A 289 22.12 -7.81 -3.87
C LEU A 289 22.89 -6.65 -4.47
N LYS A 290 24.17 -6.89 -4.81
CA LYS A 290 25.07 -5.88 -5.36
C LYS A 290 24.84 -5.72 -6.86
N GLU A 291 24.73 -4.49 -7.33
CA GLU A 291 24.59 -4.12 -8.75
C GLU A 291 23.59 -4.94 -9.58
N PRO A 292 22.36 -5.17 -9.09
CA PRO A 292 21.41 -6.06 -9.78
C PRO A 292 21.00 -5.56 -11.17
N CYS A 293 21.29 -4.30 -11.52
CA CYS A 293 21.12 -3.79 -12.89
C CYS A 293 22.01 -4.52 -13.90
N ASN A 294 23.24 -4.86 -13.49
CA ASN A 294 24.28 -5.39 -14.35
C ASN A 294 24.33 -6.93 -14.31
N THR A 295 23.80 -7.54 -13.24
CA THR A 295 23.79 -8.98 -13.01
C THR A 295 22.69 -9.67 -13.82
N ASP A 296 22.98 -10.80 -14.45
CA ASP A 296 21.97 -11.61 -15.14
C ASP A 296 20.87 -12.08 -14.19
N LEU A 297 19.63 -12.17 -14.64
CA LEU A 297 18.47 -12.52 -13.79
C LEU A 297 18.58 -13.91 -13.17
N PHE A 298 19.15 -14.89 -13.89
CA PHE A 298 19.33 -16.26 -13.38
C PHE A 298 20.44 -16.30 -12.33
N GLU A 299 21.51 -15.55 -12.52
CA GLU A 299 22.58 -15.38 -11.53
C GLU A 299 22.07 -14.67 -10.30
N LEU A 300 21.40 -13.53 -10.47
CA LEU A 300 20.77 -12.77 -9.37
C LEU A 300 19.82 -13.66 -8.54
N SER A 301 19.11 -14.58 -9.17
CA SER A 301 18.22 -15.52 -8.49
C SER A 301 18.98 -16.59 -7.71
N ARG A 302 20.16 -17.02 -8.17
CA ARG A 302 21.04 -17.94 -7.43
C ARG A 302 21.65 -17.24 -6.21
N GLU A 303 22.19 -16.04 -6.41
CA GLU A 303 22.74 -15.22 -5.34
C GLU A 303 21.70 -14.95 -4.25
N TRP A 304 20.48 -14.57 -4.65
CA TRP A 304 19.39 -14.34 -3.71
C TRP A 304 19.09 -15.58 -2.86
N LYS A 305 19.01 -16.75 -3.46
CA LYS A 305 18.76 -18.01 -2.73
C LYS A 305 19.88 -18.31 -1.74
N ASP A 306 21.12 -18.10 -2.13
CA ASP A 306 22.28 -18.28 -1.26
C ASP A 306 22.29 -17.31 -0.09
N LEU A 307 22.09 -16.01 -0.38
CA LEU A 307 21.99 -14.96 0.65
C LEU A 307 20.88 -15.26 1.66
N VAL A 308 19.68 -15.69 1.23
CA VAL A 308 18.59 -16.07 2.13
C VAL A 308 18.97 -17.29 3.00
N LYS A 309 19.63 -18.28 2.44
CA LYS A 309 20.09 -19.46 3.18
C LYS A 309 21.11 -19.07 4.25
N ARG A 310 22.11 -18.25 3.89
CA ARG A 310 23.16 -17.79 4.82
C ARG A 310 22.62 -16.79 5.84
N SER A 311 21.65 -15.94 5.47
CA SER A 311 20.93 -15.07 6.40
C SER A 311 20.30 -15.87 7.56
N ARG A 312 19.53 -16.89 7.22
CA ARG A 312 18.87 -17.75 8.22
C ARG A 312 19.88 -18.52 9.09
N ALA A 313 21.00 -18.88 8.52
CA ALA A 313 22.11 -19.51 9.25
C ALA A 313 22.99 -18.52 10.04
N LYS A 314 22.72 -17.19 9.94
CA LYS A 314 23.52 -16.11 10.54
C LYS A 314 24.98 -16.12 10.07
N GLN A 315 25.19 -16.41 8.79
CA GLN A 315 26.50 -16.57 8.15
C GLN A 315 26.76 -15.51 7.07
N LEU A 316 26.10 -14.37 7.14
CA LEU A 316 26.38 -13.24 6.27
C LEU A 316 27.63 -12.48 6.74
N GLU A 317 28.43 -12.05 5.78
CA GLU A 317 29.53 -11.14 6.01
C GLU A 317 29.03 -9.69 6.20
N PRO A 318 29.76 -8.82 6.92
CA PRO A 318 29.32 -7.45 7.18
C PRO A 318 28.97 -6.65 5.93
N ASP A 319 29.70 -6.79 4.85
CA ASP A 319 29.46 -6.07 3.59
C ASP A 319 28.26 -6.61 2.81
N GLU A 320 27.76 -7.80 3.15
CA GLU A 320 26.54 -8.38 2.56
C GLU A 320 25.24 -7.84 3.15
N TYR A 321 25.29 -7.05 4.23
CA TYR A 321 24.11 -6.43 4.83
C TYR A 321 24.26 -4.92 5.15
N SER A 322 25.44 -4.35 4.96
CA SER A 322 25.72 -2.93 5.29
C SER A 322 25.87 -2.02 4.06
N THR A 323 26.00 -2.59 2.85
CA THR A 323 26.31 -1.83 1.62
C THR A 323 25.08 -1.46 0.79
N GLY A 324 23.87 -1.68 1.33
CA GLY A 324 22.61 -1.37 0.64
C GLY A 324 22.40 0.13 0.45
N THR A 325 22.06 0.55 -0.76
CA THR A 325 21.76 1.96 -1.09
C THR A 325 20.27 2.22 -1.15
N PHE A 326 19.48 1.18 -1.43
CA PHE A 326 18.02 1.20 -1.48
C PHE A 326 17.47 -0.06 -0.80
N THR A 327 16.34 0.04 -0.13
CA THR A 327 15.76 -1.12 0.58
C THR A 327 14.45 -1.56 -0.04
N LEU A 328 14.23 -2.88 -0.11
CA LEU A 328 13.01 -3.51 -0.55
C LEU A 328 12.45 -4.40 0.56
N SER A 329 11.19 -4.17 0.94
CA SER A 329 10.44 -5.00 1.89
C SER A 329 9.27 -5.66 1.19
N ASN A 330 9.22 -7.00 1.16
CA ASN A 330 8.20 -7.75 0.46
C ASN A 330 7.40 -8.62 1.44
N LEU A 331 6.13 -8.25 1.66
CA LEU A 331 5.16 -9.02 2.45
C LEU A 331 4.07 -9.66 1.58
N GLY A 332 4.25 -9.69 0.26
CA GLY A 332 3.28 -10.25 -0.67
C GLY A 332 2.94 -11.71 -0.41
N MET A 333 3.91 -12.50 0.07
CA MET A 333 3.71 -13.92 0.42
C MET A 333 2.77 -14.13 1.62
N PHE A 334 2.57 -13.12 2.47
CA PHE A 334 1.67 -13.16 3.62
C PHE A 334 0.25 -12.68 3.29
N GLY A 335 -0.03 -12.33 2.04
CA GLY A 335 -1.34 -11.87 1.62
C GLY A 335 -1.70 -10.45 2.09
N VAL A 336 -0.71 -9.62 2.45
CA VAL A 336 -0.90 -8.23 2.89
C VAL A 336 -1.41 -7.37 1.72
N ASP A 337 -2.44 -6.55 1.96
CA ASP A 337 -3.00 -5.68 0.93
C ASP A 337 -2.16 -4.44 0.68
N ARG A 338 -1.69 -3.80 1.74
CA ARG A 338 -0.88 -2.59 1.73
C ARG A 338 -0.17 -2.43 3.06
N PHE A 339 1.04 -1.92 3.05
CA PHE A 339 1.76 -1.50 4.26
C PHE A 339 2.79 -0.44 3.91
N ASP A 340 3.20 0.32 4.90
CA ASP A 340 4.29 1.27 4.82
C ASP A 340 5.49 0.70 5.60
N ALA A 341 6.64 0.64 4.96
CA ALA A 341 7.87 0.21 5.61
C ALA A 341 8.57 1.40 6.28
N ILE A 342 9.22 1.13 7.41
CA ILE A 342 10.05 2.13 8.11
C ILE A 342 11.38 2.24 7.37
N LEU A 343 11.79 3.48 7.08
CA LEU A 343 13.04 3.76 6.37
C LEU A 343 14.25 3.42 7.26
N PRO A 344 15.15 2.53 6.81
CA PRO A 344 16.38 2.26 7.55
C PRO A 344 17.31 3.48 7.56
N PRO A 345 18.04 3.73 8.67
CA PRO A 345 19.03 4.80 8.72
C PRO A 345 20.10 4.63 7.64
N GLY A 346 20.52 5.74 7.03
CA GLY A 346 21.59 5.77 6.02
C GLY A 346 21.15 5.49 4.59
N THR A 347 19.89 5.09 4.36
CA THR A 347 19.31 4.97 3.02
C THR A 347 18.27 6.06 2.77
N GLY A 348 18.10 6.48 1.52
CA GLY A 348 17.13 7.53 1.18
C GLY A 348 15.72 7.03 0.98
N ALA A 349 15.53 5.76 0.60
CA ALA A 349 14.21 5.22 0.34
C ALA A 349 14.08 3.71 0.61
N ILE A 350 12.85 3.29 0.91
CA ILE A 350 12.44 1.90 1.02
C ILE A 350 11.13 1.66 0.27
N LEU A 351 11.08 0.59 -0.52
CA LEU A 351 9.88 0.17 -1.23
C LEU A 351 9.21 -1.01 -0.53
N ALA A 352 7.99 -0.82 -0.08
CA ALA A 352 7.11 -1.86 0.45
C ALA A 352 6.31 -2.49 -0.69
N ILE A 353 6.35 -3.82 -0.83
CA ILE A 353 5.63 -4.58 -1.85
C ILE A 353 4.62 -5.49 -1.17
N ALA A 354 3.34 -5.26 -1.47
CA ALA A 354 2.23 -6.05 -0.97
C ALA A 354 1.90 -7.24 -1.90
N SER A 355 0.85 -7.98 -1.58
CA SER A 355 0.45 -9.14 -2.40
C SER A 355 -0.24 -8.70 -3.69
N SER A 356 0.03 -9.44 -4.77
CA SER A 356 -0.75 -9.34 -6.00
C SER A 356 -2.05 -10.12 -5.84
N LYS A 357 -3.20 -9.42 -5.93
CA LYS A 357 -4.53 -10.00 -5.72
C LYS A 357 -5.48 -9.70 -6.88
N PRO A 358 -6.39 -10.63 -7.21
CA PRO A 358 -7.49 -10.35 -8.13
C PRO A 358 -8.35 -9.20 -7.59
N THR A 359 -8.43 -8.11 -8.34
CA THR A 359 -9.15 -6.89 -7.97
C THR A 359 -10.07 -6.49 -9.12
N VAL A 360 -11.29 -6.09 -8.79
CA VAL A 360 -12.22 -5.53 -9.76
C VAL A 360 -11.78 -4.11 -10.11
N VAL A 361 -11.55 -3.85 -11.39
CA VAL A 361 -11.12 -2.53 -11.89
C VAL A 361 -12.07 -2.03 -12.97
N ALA A 362 -12.30 -0.73 -12.98
CA ALA A 362 -13.00 -0.06 -14.08
C ALA A 362 -11.99 0.23 -15.20
N ASN A 363 -12.30 -0.12 -16.42
CA ASN A 363 -11.53 0.21 -17.60
C ASN A 363 -11.94 1.59 -18.16
N ASN A 364 -11.09 2.20 -18.98
CA ASN A 364 -11.33 3.52 -19.57
C ASN A 364 -12.58 3.56 -20.50
N ASP A 365 -13.01 2.41 -21.02
CA ASP A 365 -14.21 2.24 -21.84
C ASP A 365 -15.49 2.07 -21.01
N GLY A 366 -15.42 2.18 -19.67
CA GLY A 366 -16.53 1.98 -18.73
C GLY A 366 -16.84 0.52 -18.42
N SER A 367 -16.14 -0.44 -19.01
CA SER A 367 -16.30 -1.85 -18.68
C SER A 367 -15.61 -2.20 -17.35
N ILE A 368 -16.04 -3.31 -16.73
CA ILE A 368 -15.46 -3.84 -15.51
C ILE A 368 -14.67 -5.11 -15.84
N SER A 369 -13.45 -5.19 -15.33
CA SER A 369 -12.61 -6.38 -15.48
C SER A 369 -11.99 -6.79 -14.14
N VAL A 370 -11.54 -8.05 -14.05
CA VAL A 370 -10.75 -8.54 -12.92
C VAL A 370 -9.30 -8.58 -13.36
N LYS A 371 -8.44 -7.82 -12.70
CA LYS A 371 -6.99 -7.78 -12.94
C LYS A 371 -6.24 -8.09 -11.65
N LYS A 372 -5.05 -8.61 -11.76
CA LYS A 372 -4.18 -8.76 -10.59
C LYS A 372 -3.50 -7.45 -10.28
N ILE A 373 -3.83 -6.88 -9.14
CA ILE A 373 -3.28 -5.61 -8.68
C ILE A 373 -2.36 -5.85 -7.47
N MET A 374 -1.18 -5.27 -7.53
CA MET A 374 -0.19 -5.23 -6.45
C MET A 374 -0.04 -3.79 -5.98
N GLN A 375 -0.20 -3.56 -4.68
CA GLN A 375 0.07 -2.26 -4.08
C GLN A 375 1.55 -2.18 -3.72
N VAL A 376 2.17 -1.06 -4.06
CA VAL A 376 3.53 -0.72 -3.65
C VAL A 376 3.53 0.65 -2.99
N ASN A 377 4.30 0.79 -1.90
CA ASN A 377 4.42 2.03 -1.16
C ASN A 377 5.90 2.39 -1.00
N LEU A 378 6.28 3.56 -1.47
CA LEU A 378 7.60 4.13 -1.27
C LEU A 378 7.58 5.02 -0.01
N THR A 379 8.45 4.74 0.96
CA THR A 379 8.77 5.65 2.06
C THR A 379 10.14 6.24 1.78
N ALA A 380 10.25 7.57 1.76
CA ALA A 380 11.49 8.25 1.40
C ALA A 380 11.79 9.44 2.33
N ASP A 381 13.07 9.74 2.51
CA ASP A 381 13.59 10.90 3.25
C ASP A 381 13.28 12.19 2.47
N HIS A 382 12.37 13.00 3.01
CA HIS A 382 11.91 14.23 2.32
C HIS A 382 12.96 15.35 2.31
N ARG A 383 14.09 15.17 2.99
CA ARG A 383 15.22 16.13 2.92
C ARG A 383 15.96 16.03 1.59
N VAL A 384 15.92 14.86 0.94
CA VAL A 384 16.69 14.58 -0.28
C VAL A 384 15.85 14.09 -1.44
N ILE A 385 14.71 13.43 -1.20
CA ILE A 385 13.82 12.90 -2.22
C ILE A 385 12.47 13.62 -2.10
N TYR A 386 11.97 14.16 -3.21
CA TYR A 386 10.72 14.91 -3.22
C TYR A 386 9.57 14.09 -3.79
N GLY A 387 8.32 14.56 -3.55
CA GLY A 387 7.12 13.84 -3.94
C GLY A 387 7.06 13.52 -5.45
N ALA A 388 7.52 14.44 -6.30
CA ALA A 388 7.57 14.25 -7.76
C ALA A 388 8.57 13.15 -8.17
N ASP A 389 9.73 13.07 -7.50
CA ASP A 389 10.75 12.05 -7.77
C ASP A 389 10.23 10.66 -7.45
N GLY A 390 9.63 10.49 -6.26
CA GLY A 390 9.02 9.24 -5.84
C GLY A 390 7.85 8.82 -6.74
N ALA A 391 6.99 9.75 -7.12
CA ALA A 391 5.86 9.47 -8.01
C ALA A 391 6.32 9.07 -9.42
N SER A 392 7.33 9.76 -9.98
CA SER A 392 7.91 9.45 -11.30
C SER A 392 8.59 8.07 -11.29
N PHE A 393 9.34 7.76 -10.23
CA PHE A 393 9.94 6.43 -10.04
C PHE A 393 8.87 5.32 -10.02
N LEU A 394 7.81 5.48 -9.24
CA LEU A 394 6.74 4.47 -9.16
C LEU A 394 5.97 4.33 -10.47
N LYS A 395 5.75 5.42 -11.20
CA LYS A 395 5.15 5.41 -12.53
C LYS A 395 5.97 4.61 -13.52
N ASP A 396 7.29 4.82 -13.55
CA ASP A 396 8.19 4.11 -14.48
C ASP A 396 8.35 2.64 -14.07
N LEU A 397 8.39 2.34 -12.78
CA LEU A 397 8.37 0.97 -12.27
C LEU A 397 7.09 0.24 -12.67
N SER A 398 5.92 0.90 -12.52
CA SER A 398 4.64 0.36 -12.98
C SER A 398 4.66 0.10 -14.48
N SER A 399 5.11 1.07 -15.27
CA SER A 399 5.20 0.92 -16.73
C SER A 399 6.08 -0.26 -17.15
N LEU A 400 7.22 -0.46 -16.50
CA LEU A 400 8.12 -1.57 -16.76
C LEU A 400 7.45 -2.93 -16.44
N ILE A 401 6.81 -3.04 -15.30
CA ILE A 401 6.14 -4.26 -14.84
C ILE A 401 4.91 -4.59 -15.69
N GLU A 402 4.13 -3.57 -16.03
CA GLU A 402 2.86 -3.74 -16.76
C GLU A 402 3.07 -3.95 -18.27
N ASN A 403 4.12 -3.39 -18.85
CA ASN A 403 4.27 -3.36 -20.29
C ASN A 403 5.41 -4.24 -20.83
N GLU A 404 6.56 -4.25 -20.14
CA GLU A 404 7.81 -4.78 -20.66
C GLU A 404 8.57 -5.72 -19.70
N PRO A 405 7.88 -6.64 -18.96
CA PRO A 405 8.57 -7.49 -17.98
C PRO A 405 9.62 -8.42 -18.61
N GLU A 406 9.51 -8.73 -19.90
CA GLU A 406 10.47 -9.56 -20.63
C GLU A 406 11.86 -8.92 -20.72
N THR A 407 11.95 -7.59 -20.68
CA THR A 407 13.24 -6.86 -20.70
C THR A 407 14.07 -7.08 -19.44
N LEU A 408 13.52 -7.70 -18.40
CA LEU A 408 14.22 -7.99 -17.15
C LEU A 408 15.23 -9.14 -17.26
N VAL A 409 15.19 -9.93 -18.34
CA VAL A 409 16.20 -10.99 -18.61
C VAL A 409 17.48 -10.41 -19.23
N ALA A 410 17.37 -9.28 -19.93
CA ALA A 410 18.48 -8.62 -20.59
C ALA A 410 19.39 -7.85 -19.63
#